data_fca36f37ef648d53627be25f018dd3c8
#
_entry.id   fca36f37ef648d53627be25f018dd3c8
#
_cell.length_a   1.000
_cell.length_b   1.000
_cell.length_c   1.000
_cell.angle_alpha   90.00
_cell.angle_beta   90.00
_cell.angle_gamma   90.00
#
_symmetry.space_group_name_H-M   'P 1'
#
loop_
_entity.id
_entity.type
_entity.pdbx_description
1 polymer ?
#
loop_
_entity_poly.entity_id
_entity_poly.type
_entity_poly.pdbx_seq_one_letter_code
_entity_poly.pdbx_strand_id
1 'polypeptide(L)'
;MFVLGTAGHVDHGKSVLIHALTDIDPDRLWEEKERGMTIDLGFAWLRLPGGEEVGIIDVPGHEHFIKNMLAGVGSIDLALLIVAANESVMPQTKEHLAILDLLNIDRGIVVITKRDLVDEELLMLVTLEIEELISSTTLSGAPIVPVSAVTGEGLPDLVSTISQLLSTAQSRQDIGRPRLFVDRVFTIAGSGTVVTGTLIDGILHVGQEVEIVPSGLKSRLRGLQTHKTRIEMATPGSRVAANLTGIATSQLKRGDILTRPGWLAPTKILTAKLRLLPHLQRPLRYNTTVSFHTGTSEVMAKVRLLEQEELEPGASAWAQLFLDEPVAVVKGDRFIIRSPEETLGGGEIIEPHTRRHRRYRAPVIQSLETKEKGTAQEVIAANLESNQPQEIGEIVLNCGLLADEARQAVEVMIENRSVVEIGKGEHGLLFTDNGWQRLQETVTATVGDYHRKFPARPGMPRGELNNKLKLSLSAFTAVLGKLVEDEIISEDGKAVRLPSYQVQLTGDQQAKVDAFLKSLAQNPYAPPADLMPDADLVNLLVKQRRVVRVSDGVVFAASAYDEMVAKIVGYIKEHGKITLAEARDLLNT
;
A
#
# COMPACT_ATOMS: atom_id res chain seq x y z
N MET A 1 -0.79 2.05 25.07
CA MET A 1 -0.94 3.44 25.56
C MET A 1 -2.10 4.07 24.81
N PHE A 2 -2.91 4.93 25.46
CA PHE A 2 -4.07 5.58 24.85
C PHE A 2 -3.84 7.07 24.67
N VAL A 3 -4.54 7.68 23.72
CA VAL A 3 -4.49 9.11 23.42
C VAL A 3 -5.89 9.71 23.55
N LEU A 4 -6.04 10.71 24.40
CA LEU A 4 -7.22 11.56 24.46
C LEU A 4 -7.05 12.77 23.54
N GLY A 5 -8.14 13.21 22.93
CA GLY A 5 -8.15 14.46 22.17
C GLY A 5 -9.28 15.37 22.61
N THR A 6 -9.00 16.66 22.81
CA THR A 6 -10.07 17.64 23.06
C THR A 6 -10.76 18.06 21.77
N ALA A 7 -12.01 18.44 21.85
CA ALA A 7 -12.80 19.02 20.77
C ALA A 7 -13.78 20.04 21.38
N GLY A 8 -14.18 21.05 20.64
CA GLY A 8 -15.13 22.05 21.12
C GLY A 8 -14.75 23.47 20.74
N HIS A 9 -15.64 24.41 21.03
CA HIS A 9 -15.54 25.83 20.67
C HIS A 9 -14.33 26.52 21.32
N VAL A 10 -13.87 27.64 20.74
CA VAL A 10 -12.91 28.54 21.38
C VAL A 10 -13.53 29.05 22.69
N ASP A 11 -12.73 29.32 23.69
CA ASP A 11 -13.16 29.82 25.03
C ASP A 11 -14.07 28.87 25.86
N HIS A 12 -14.35 27.66 25.38
CA HIS A 12 -15.05 26.64 26.17
C HIS A 12 -14.16 25.97 27.24
N GLY A 13 -12.95 26.48 27.46
CA GLY A 13 -12.07 26.05 28.55
C GLY A 13 -11.30 24.75 28.33
N LYS A 14 -11.01 24.36 27.08
CA LYS A 14 -10.25 23.14 26.74
C LYS A 14 -8.90 23.11 27.45
N SER A 15 -8.04 24.07 27.20
CA SER A 15 -6.67 24.13 27.75
C SER A 15 -6.69 24.30 29.28
N VAL A 16 -7.67 25.04 29.80
CA VAL A 16 -7.87 25.22 31.27
C VAL A 16 -8.26 23.91 31.93
N LEU A 17 -9.14 23.13 31.30
CA LEU A 17 -9.52 21.81 31.79
C LEU A 17 -8.30 20.85 31.80
N ILE A 18 -7.51 20.83 30.72
CA ILE A 18 -6.30 20.00 30.66
C ILE A 18 -5.32 20.40 31.76
N HIS A 19 -5.11 21.69 31.96
CA HIS A 19 -4.23 22.15 33.02
C HIS A 19 -4.73 21.73 34.41
N ALA A 20 -6.05 21.82 34.66
CA ALA A 20 -6.65 21.38 35.92
C ALA A 20 -6.52 19.85 36.15
N LEU A 21 -6.54 19.04 35.08
CA LEU A 21 -6.39 17.58 35.16
C LEU A 21 -4.94 17.10 35.30
N THR A 22 -3.97 17.88 34.79
CA THR A 22 -2.60 17.35 34.55
C THR A 22 -1.48 18.19 35.20
N ASP A 23 -1.79 19.40 35.69
CA ASP A 23 -0.82 20.43 36.10
C ASP A 23 0.17 20.82 34.95
N ILE A 24 -0.16 20.50 33.72
CA ILE A 24 0.63 20.82 32.52
C ILE A 24 -0.11 21.87 31.70
N ASP A 25 0.55 22.99 31.44
CA ASP A 25 0.05 24.03 30.54
C ASP A 25 0.28 23.54 29.07
N PRO A 26 -0.80 23.23 28.30
CA PRO A 26 -0.65 22.77 26.92
C PRO A 26 -0.24 23.88 25.95
N ASP A 27 -0.52 25.17 26.30
CA ASP A 27 -0.20 26.33 25.47
C ASP A 27 1.28 26.72 25.63
N ARG A 28 2.05 26.58 24.56
CA ARG A 28 3.51 26.76 24.57
C ARG A 28 3.96 28.01 23.85
N LEU A 29 3.18 28.47 22.86
CA LEU A 29 3.56 29.64 22.08
C LEU A 29 3.25 30.91 22.90
N TRP A 30 4.17 31.88 22.81
CA TRP A 30 3.93 33.18 23.46
C TRP A 30 2.67 33.84 22.93
N GLU A 31 2.36 33.69 21.63
CA GLU A 31 1.15 34.20 21.00
C GLU A 31 -0.14 33.54 21.53
N GLU A 32 -0.09 32.26 21.90
CA GLU A 32 -1.21 31.56 22.54
C GLU A 32 -1.55 32.17 23.90
N LYS A 33 -0.51 32.44 24.68
CA LYS A 33 -0.64 33.05 26.02
C LYS A 33 -1.07 34.50 25.96
N GLU A 34 -0.64 35.27 24.96
CA GLU A 34 -1.03 36.64 24.75
C GLU A 34 -2.48 36.76 24.28
N ARG A 35 -2.90 35.88 23.38
CA ARG A 35 -4.25 35.88 22.80
C ARG A 35 -5.26 35.08 23.61
N GLY A 36 -4.84 34.30 24.58
CA GLY A 36 -5.68 33.40 25.38
C GLY A 36 -6.34 32.28 24.59
N MET A 37 -5.77 31.92 23.41
CA MET A 37 -6.32 30.86 22.57
C MET A 37 -5.22 29.93 22.02
N THR A 38 -5.50 28.64 21.95
CA THR A 38 -4.63 27.64 21.36
C THR A 38 -4.56 27.79 19.84
N ILE A 39 -3.37 27.90 19.27
CA ILE A 39 -3.11 28.09 17.83
C ILE A 39 -2.63 26.79 17.18
N ASP A 40 -1.70 26.09 17.84
CA ASP A 40 -1.15 24.80 17.39
C ASP A 40 -1.53 23.70 18.39
N LEU A 41 -1.22 22.45 18.08
CA LEU A 41 -1.52 21.33 18.98
C LEU A 41 -0.81 21.50 20.33
N GLY A 42 -1.56 21.49 21.41
CA GLY A 42 -1.07 21.37 22.78
C GLY A 42 -0.88 19.90 23.17
N PHE A 43 0.02 19.61 24.11
CA PHE A 43 0.29 18.24 24.53
C PHE A 43 0.51 18.16 26.03
N ALA A 44 -0.26 17.26 26.66
CA ALA A 44 -0.14 16.93 28.08
C ALA A 44 -0.21 15.41 28.26
N TRP A 45 -0.07 14.93 29.46
CA TRP A 45 -0.30 13.54 29.83
C TRP A 45 -0.94 13.46 31.20
N LEU A 46 -1.86 12.52 31.35
CA LEU A 46 -2.61 12.26 32.57
C LEU A 46 -2.20 10.89 33.12
N ARG A 47 -1.92 10.82 34.40
CA ARG A 47 -1.72 9.55 35.09
C ARG A 47 -3.03 9.14 35.76
N LEU A 48 -3.61 8.02 35.30
CA LEU A 48 -4.84 7.48 35.84
C LEU A 48 -4.62 6.81 37.21
N PRO A 49 -5.67 6.65 38.03
CA PRO A 49 -5.57 6.01 39.34
C PRO A 49 -4.97 4.58 39.30
N GLY A 50 -5.15 3.85 38.19
CA GLY A 50 -4.53 2.54 37.94
C GLY A 50 -3.04 2.55 37.63
N GLY A 51 -2.43 3.73 37.55
CA GLY A 51 -1.01 3.93 37.23
C GLY A 51 -0.69 4.00 35.73
N GLU A 52 -1.67 3.83 34.87
CA GLU A 52 -1.54 4.00 33.42
C GLU A 52 -1.36 5.47 33.04
N GLU A 53 -0.47 5.74 32.09
CA GLU A 53 -0.29 7.07 31.50
C GLU A 53 -1.05 7.18 30.18
N VAL A 54 -1.79 8.28 30.02
CA VAL A 54 -2.59 8.60 28.85
C VAL A 54 -2.10 9.91 28.26
N GLY A 55 -1.79 9.93 26.97
CA GLY A 55 -1.44 11.15 26.27
C GLY A 55 -2.67 12.00 26.01
N ILE A 56 -2.55 13.34 26.12
CA ILE A 56 -3.62 14.28 25.79
C ILE A 56 -3.15 15.20 24.68
N ILE A 57 -3.97 15.32 23.64
CA ILE A 57 -3.79 16.27 22.55
C ILE A 57 -4.84 17.37 22.71
N ASP A 58 -4.38 18.57 23.01
CA ASP A 58 -5.22 19.76 23.02
C ASP A 58 -5.29 20.36 21.62
N VAL A 59 -6.50 20.43 21.07
CA VAL A 59 -6.68 20.95 19.72
C VAL A 59 -7.20 22.38 19.75
N PRO A 60 -6.74 23.23 18.80
CA PRO A 60 -7.26 24.58 18.69
C PRO A 60 -8.77 24.58 18.39
N GLY A 61 -9.50 25.52 19.01
CA GLY A 61 -10.94 25.63 18.84
C GLY A 61 -11.38 26.52 17.68
N HIS A 62 -10.51 27.41 17.20
CA HIS A 62 -10.84 28.42 16.21
C HIS A 62 -10.86 27.87 14.77
N GLU A 63 -11.85 28.29 13.97
CA GLU A 63 -12.04 27.83 12.58
C GLU A 63 -10.79 27.96 11.69
N HIS A 64 -9.98 28.99 11.86
CA HIS A 64 -8.74 29.20 11.12
C HIS A 64 -7.66 28.14 11.38
N PHE A 65 -7.79 27.40 12.50
CA PHE A 65 -6.82 26.39 12.93
C PHE A 65 -7.32 24.94 12.80
N ILE A 66 -8.46 24.72 12.12
CA ILE A 66 -9.03 23.38 11.94
C ILE A 66 -8.02 22.40 11.31
N LYS A 67 -7.14 22.86 10.39
CA LYS A 67 -6.07 22.02 9.86
C LYS A 67 -5.11 21.51 10.93
N ASN A 68 -4.87 22.29 11.98
CA ASN A 68 -4.06 21.87 13.12
C ASN A 68 -4.83 20.86 13.97
N MET A 69 -6.11 21.10 14.18
CA MET A 69 -7.03 20.16 14.83
C MET A 69 -7.04 18.80 14.12
N LEU A 70 -7.26 18.78 12.80
CA LEU A 70 -7.30 17.55 12.01
C LEU A 70 -6.04 16.69 12.14
N ALA A 71 -4.88 17.33 12.23
CA ALA A 71 -3.62 16.62 12.41
C ALA A 71 -3.46 15.95 13.80
N GLY A 72 -4.19 16.43 14.79
CA GLY A 72 -4.21 15.82 16.14
C GLY A 72 -5.25 14.71 16.27
N VAL A 73 -6.45 14.96 15.75
CA VAL A 73 -7.64 14.12 16.00
C VAL A 73 -7.53 12.73 15.35
N GLY A 74 -6.86 12.60 14.22
CA GLY A 74 -6.72 11.30 13.54
C GLY A 74 -5.98 10.20 14.33
N SER A 75 -5.41 10.56 15.48
CA SER A 75 -4.65 9.63 16.32
C SER A 75 -5.24 9.39 17.72
N ILE A 76 -6.42 9.90 18.02
CA ILE A 76 -7.05 9.76 19.34
C ILE A 76 -7.83 8.45 19.48
N ASP A 77 -7.89 7.95 20.71
CA ASP A 77 -8.64 6.76 21.10
C ASP A 77 -9.93 7.11 21.86
N LEU A 78 -9.98 8.33 22.47
CA LEU A 78 -11.12 8.83 23.20
C LEU A 78 -11.23 10.35 23.03
N ALA A 79 -12.38 10.84 22.61
CA ALA A 79 -12.66 12.27 22.46
C ALA A 79 -13.22 12.89 23.73
N LEU A 80 -12.73 14.07 24.10
CA LEU A 80 -13.36 14.95 25.08
C LEU A 80 -14.04 16.11 24.32
N LEU A 81 -15.35 16.02 24.10
CA LEU A 81 -16.12 17.08 23.48
C LEU A 81 -16.50 18.09 24.56
N ILE A 82 -15.93 19.28 24.50
CA ILE A 82 -16.00 20.28 25.55
C ILE A 82 -16.99 21.37 25.18
N VAL A 83 -17.99 21.58 26.06
CA VAL A 83 -19.06 22.56 25.91
C VAL A 83 -19.13 23.40 27.19
N ALA A 84 -19.10 24.72 27.05
CA ALA A 84 -19.26 25.60 28.23
C ALA A 84 -20.74 25.72 28.61
N ALA A 85 -21.06 25.53 29.90
CA ALA A 85 -22.42 25.53 30.40
C ALA A 85 -23.16 26.87 30.17
N ASN A 86 -22.44 27.99 30.22
CA ASN A 86 -23.00 29.33 30.04
C ASN A 86 -23.20 29.73 28.56
N GLU A 87 -22.66 28.99 27.60
CA GLU A 87 -22.71 29.32 26.16
C GLU A 87 -23.42 28.25 25.35
N SER A 88 -23.54 27.02 25.90
CA SER A 88 -24.16 25.86 25.26
C SER A 88 -23.46 25.45 23.93
N VAL A 89 -24.20 24.85 23.02
CA VAL A 89 -23.67 24.32 21.75
C VAL A 89 -23.40 25.44 20.75
N MET A 90 -22.14 25.64 20.44
CA MET A 90 -21.66 26.67 19.51
C MET A 90 -21.31 26.10 18.12
N PRO A 91 -21.21 26.93 17.07
CA PRO A 91 -20.95 26.43 15.69
C PRO A 91 -19.72 25.54 15.56
N GLN A 92 -18.60 25.88 16.20
CA GLN A 92 -17.38 25.09 16.16
C GLN A 92 -17.51 23.76 16.93
N THR A 93 -18.38 23.70 17.96
CA THR A 93 -18.73 22.44 18.62
C THR A 93 -19.36 21.46 17.63
N LYS A 94 -20.29 21.95 16.79
CA LYS A 94 -20.94 21.15 15.72
C LYS A 94 -19.93 20.70 14.66
N GLU A 95 -19.03 21.58 14.22
CA GLU A 95 -18.00 21.24 13.24
C GLU A 95 -17.01 20.19 13.80
N HIS A 96 -16.54 20.37 15.03
CA HIS A 96 -15.65 19.40 15.68
C HIS A 96 -16.33 18.04 15.87
N LEU A 97 -17.60 18.01 16.28
CA LEU A 97 -18.37 16.78 16.39
C LEU A 97 -18.53 16.09 15.02
N ALA A 98 -18.81 16.85 13.97
CA ALA A 98 -18.90 16.33 12.61
C ALA A 98 -17.56 15.71 12.13
N ILE A 99 -16.43 16.32 12.49
CA ILE A 99 -15.11 15.78 12.21
C ILE A 99 -14.86 14.48 12.97
N LEU A 100 -15.20 14.42 14.27
CA LEU A 100 -15.10 13.20 15.08
C LEU A 100 -15.92 12.07 14.47
N ASP A 101 -17.14 12.37 14.03
CA ASP A 101 -18.05 11.43 13.39
C ASP A 101 -17.52 10.92 12.03
N LEU A 102 -16.98 11.81 11.18
CA LEU A 102 -16.35 11.43 9.92
C LEU A 102 -15.09 10.56 10.11
N LEU A 103 -14.33 10.80 11.17
CA LEU A 103 -13.16 10.02 11.54
C LEU A 103 -13.52 8.71 12.27
N ASN A 104 -14.83 8.50 12.51
CA ASN A 104 -15.37 7.32 13.19
C ASN A 104 -14.80 7.13 14.61
N ILE A 105 -14.65 8.23 15.34
CA ILE A 105 -14.30 8.19 16.77
C ILE A 105 -15.58 7.86 17.54
N ASP A 106 -15.66 6.63 18.02
CA ASP A 106 -16.85 6.05 18.66
C ASP A 106 -16.81 6.09 20.20
N ARG A 107 -15.66 6.49 20.76
CA ARG A 107 -15.50 6.67 22.21
C ARG A 107 -15.29 8.13 22.53
N GLY A 108 -16.10 8.63 23.45
CA GLY A 108 -15.96 10.01 23.90
C GLY A 108 -16.72 10.26 25.19
N ILE A 109 -16.40 11.40 25.76
CA ILE A 109 -17.09 12.00 26.91
C ILE A 109 -17.45 13.41 26.50
N VAL A 110 -18.69 13.83 26.74
CA VAL A 110 -19.03 15.23 26.64
C VAL A 110 -18.79 15.88 28.00
N VAL A 111 -17.93 16.87 28.02
CA VAL A 111 -17.55 17.59 29.26
C VAL A 111 -18.20 18.95 29.24
N ILE A 112 -19.14 19.18 30.16
CA ILE A 112 -19.77 20.50 30.34
C ILE A 112 -18.90 21.30 31.33
N THR A 113 -18.12 22.24 30.79
CA THR A 113 -17.24 23.11 31.59
C THR A 113 -17.98 24.33 32.17
N LYS A 114 -17.30 25.09 33.04
CA LYS A 114 -17.86 26.31 33.67
C LYS A 114 -19.15 26.02 34.43
N ARG A 115 -19.26 24.85 35.08
CA ARG A 115 -20.41 24.44 35.88
C ARG A 115 -20.74 25.43 37.01
N ASP A 116 -19.70 26.07 37.54
CA ASP A 116 -19.79 27.09 38.61
C ASP A 116 -20.50 28.39 38.20
N LEU A 117 -20.69 28.61 36.88
CA LEU A 117 -21.32 29.83 36.36
C LEU A 117 -22.83 29.69 36.10
N VAL A 118 -23.42 28.51 36.29
CA VAL A 118 -24.82 28.24 35.93
C VAL A 118 -25.56 27.53 37.06
N ASP A 119 -26.87 27.67 37.08
CA ASP A 119 -27.76 26.92 37.97
C ASP A 119 -28.13 25.54 37.41
N GLU A 120 -28.86 24.74 38.17
CA GLU A 120 -29.28 23.39 37.80
C GLU A 120 -30.24 23.39 36.60
N GLU A 121 -31.09 24.41 36.46
CA GLU A 121 -32.09 24.50 35.41
C GLU A 121 -31.39 24.71 34.04
N LEU A 122 -30.45 25.65 33.98
CA LEU A 122 -29.66 25.90 32.76
C LEU A 122 -28.76 24.70 32.42
N LEU A 123 -28.14 24.07 33.41
CA LEU A 123 -27.34 22.85 33.19
C LEU A 123 -28.19 21.74 32.58
N MET A 124 -29.41 21.53 33.04
CA MET A 124 -30.33 20.55 32.51
C MET A 124 -30.68 20.83 31.04
N LEU A 125 -30.95 22.09 30.69
CA LEU A 125 -31.25 22.51 29.32
C LEU A 125 -30.06 22.26 28.38
N VAL A 126 -28.85 22.62 28.79
CA VAL A 126 -27.62 22.38 28.02
C VAL A 126 -27.38 20.89 27.85
N THR A 127 -27.65 20.09 28.88
CA THR A 127 -27.50 18.62 28.80
C THR A 127 -28.45 18.03 27.74
N LEU A 128 -29.71 18.45 27.72
CA LEU A 128 -30.71 18.00 26.73
C LEU A 128 -30.31 18.39 25.30
N GLU A 129 -29.84 19.64 25.11
CA GLU A 129 -29.36 20.10 23.79
C GLU A 129 -28.16 19.24 23.30
N ILE A 130 -27.25 18.89 24.19
CA ILE A 130 -26.09 18.03 23.88
C ILE A 130 -26.55 16.61 23.53
N GLU A 131 -27.46 16.01 24.31
CA GLU A 131 -28.02 14.68 24.04
C GLU A 131 -28.66 14.61 22.64
N GLU A 132 -29.46 15.63 22.29
CA GLU A 132 -30.05 15.76 20.96
C GLU A 132 -28.96 15.87 19.88
N LEU A 133 -27.94 16.71 20.08
CA LEU A 133 -26.85 16.93 19.14
C LEU A 133 -26.07 15.67 18.85
N ILE A 134 -25.70 14.88 19.86
CA ILE A 134 -24.86 13.67 19.67
C ILE A 134 -25.67 12.46 19.24
N SER A 135 -27.01 12.47 19.35
CA SER A 135 -27.88 11.29 19.13
C SER A 135 -27.71 10.60 17.79
N SER A 136 -27.37 11.34 16.73
CA SER A 136 -27.19 10.85 15.36
C SER A 136 -25.72 10.69 14.94
N THR A 137 -24.79 10.74 15.88
CA THR A 137 -23.34 10.69 15.64
C THR A 137 -22.72 9.44 16.26
N THR A 138 -21.43 9.22 16.00
CA THR A 138 -20.65 8.13 16.63
C THR A 138 -20.55 8.27 18.14
N LEU A 139 -20.78 9.46 18.71
CA LEU A 139 -20.81 9.71 20.15
C LEU A 139 -22.21 9.55 20.78
N SER A 140 -23.16 8.95 20.08
CA SER A 140 -24.48 8.67 20.63
C SER A 140 -24.39 7.87 21.92
N GLY A 141 -25.03 8.37 23.00
CA GLY A 141 -24.99 7.75 24.33
C GLY A 141 -23.66 7.93 25.08
N ALA A 142 -22.77 8.81 24.64
CA ALA A 142 -21.56 9.17 25.38
C ALA A 142 -21.91 9.77 26.75
N PRO A 143 -21.18 9.44 27.82
CA PRO A 143 -21.40 10.05 29.14
C PRO A 143 -21.19 11.55 29.10
N ILE A 144 -22.05 12.27 29.80
CA ILE A 144 -21.99 13.74 29.96
C ILE A 144 -21.55 14.04 31.38
N VAL A 145 -20.46 14.77 31.55
CA VAL A 145 -19.86 15.05 32.86
C VAL A 145 -19.71 16.55 33.02
N PRO A 146 -20.51 17.18 33.91
CA PRO A 146 -20.34 18.58 34.27
C PRO A 146 -19.12 18.78 35.17
N VAL A 147 -18.32 19.81 34.87
CA VAL A 147 -17.09 20.10 35.62
C VAL A 147 -16.87 21.62 35.79
N SER A 148 -16.19 21.99 36.85
CA SER A 148 -15.55 23.29 37.00
C SER A 148 -14.05 23.11 37.18
N ALA A 149 -13.26 23.57 36.22
CA ALA A 149 -11.81 23.58 36.34
C ALA A 149 -11.28 24.56 37.38
N VAL A 150 -12.11 25.53 37.79
CA VAL A 150 -11.76 26.55 38.80
C VAL A 150 -12.00 26.03 40.21
N THR A 151 -13.13 25.39 40.46
CA THR A 151 -13.49 24.88 41.81
C THR A 151 -13.02 23.44 42.04
N GLY A 152 -12.69 22.69 40.95
CA GLY A 152 -12.36 21.27 40.99
C GLY A 152 -13.60 20.34 41.02
N GLU A 153 -14.82 20.89 41.02
CA GLU A 153 -16.05 20.10 40.97
C GLU A 153 -16.13 19.23 39.73
N GLY A 154 -16.52 17.95 39.86
CA GLY A 154 -16.68 16.99 38.78
C GLY A 154 -15.37 16.45 38.16
N LEU A 155 -14.20 17.00 38.49
CA LEU A 155 -12.91 16.48 37.94
C LEU A 155 -12.62 15.04 38.37
N PRO A 156 -12.85 14.60 39.61
CA PRO A 156 -12.69 13.19 39.98
C PRO A 156 -13.62 12.25 39.20
N ASP A 157 -14.88 12.68 38.96
CA ASP A 157 -15.85 11.90 38.20
C ASP A 157 -15.43 11.78 36.74
N LEU A 158 -14.90 12.86 36.15
CA LEU A 158 -14.32 12.83 34.79
C LEU A 158 -13.15 11.85 34.68
N VAL A 159 -12.20 11.89 35.63
CA VAL A 159 -11.06 10.96 35.65
C VAL A 159 -11.54 9.52 35.81
N SER A 160 -12.52 9.27 36.66
CA SER A 160 -13.14 7.95 36.84
C SER A 160 -13.79 7.45 35.56
N THR A 161 -14.56 8.31 34.87
CA THR A 161 -15.21 7.99 33.58
C THR A 161 -14.19 7.71 32.49
N ILE A 162 -13.13 8.50 32.38
CA ILE A 162 -12.01 8.23 31.45
C ILE A 162 -11.41 6.84 31.72
N SER A 163 -11.09 6.55 32.99
CA SER A 163 -10.50 5.26 33.37
C SER A 163 -11.44 4.08 33.04
N GLN A 164 -12.72 4.21 33.27
CA GLN A 164 -13.71 3.19 32.95
C GLN A 164 -13.82 2.92 31.45
N LEU A 165 -13.91 3.97 30.63
CA LEU A 165 -14.00 3.80 29.17
C LEU A 165 -12.72 3.20 28.58
N LEU A 166 -11.56 3.60 29.07
CA LEU A 166 -10.28 3.05 28.60
C LEU A 166 -10.04 1.61 29.06
N SER A 167 -10.58 1.18 30.21
CA SER A 167 -10.47 -0.19 30.68
C SER A 167 -11.17 -1.21 29.76
N THR A 168 -12.20 -0.77 29.04
CA THR A 168 -12.94 -1.57 28.05
C THR A 168 -12.38 -1.42 26.63
N ALA A 169 -11.44 -0.51 26.43
CA ALA A 169 -10.85 -0.25 25.13
C ALA A 169 -9.81 -1.34 24.78
N GLN A 170 -9.84 -1.81 23.55
CA GLN A 170 -8.76 -2.65 23.04
C GLN A 170 -7.53 -1.78 22.81
N SER A 171 -6.39 -2.17 23.37
CA SER A 171 -5.12 -1.52 23.07
C SER A 171 -4.77 -1.73 21.60
N ARG A 172 -4.16 -0.72 20.98
CA ARG A 172 -3.65 -0.85 19.62
C ARG A 172 -2.64 -1.99 19.54
N GLN A 173 -2.85 -2.88 18.58
CA GLN A 173 -1.99 -4.04 18.40
C GLN A 173 -0.71 -3.65 17.63
N ASP A 174 0.39 -4.32 17.96
CA ASP A 174 1.59 -4.26 17.12
C ASP A 174 1.39 -5.13 15.88
N ILE A 175 1.21 -4.47 14.76
CA ILE A 175 1.10 -5.14 13.45
C ILE A 175 2.45 -5.27 12.71
N GLY A 176 3.59 -5.00 13.41
CA GLY A 176 4.94 -5.06 12.85
C GLY A 176 5.25 -3.98 11.79
N ARG A 177 4.41 -2.96 11.66
CA ARG A 177 4.45 -1.93 10.62
C ARG A 177 4.29 -0.55 11.22
N PRO A 178 5.33 0.02 11.84
CA PRO A 178 5.24 1.29 12.54
C PRO A 178 4.88 2.42 11.58
N ARG A 179 3.94 3.28 12.01
CA ARG A 179 3.60 4.55 11.37
C ARG A 179 3.60 5.66 12.42
N LEU A 180 4.62 6.48 12.41
CA LEU A 180 4.68 7.71 13.20
C LEU A 180 4.29 8.88 12.30
N PHE A 181 3.12 9.46 12.51
CA PHE A 181 2.69 10.66 11.79
C PHE A 181 3.40 11.89 12.33
N VAL A 182 4.29 12.47 11.52
CA VAL A 182 5.10 13.62 11.90
C VAL A 182 4.23 14.88 11.99
N ASP A 183 4.14 15.47 13.16
CA ASP A 183 3.46 16.75 13.42
C ASP A 183 4.42 17.93 13.54
N ARG A 184 5.63 17.73 14.04
CA ARG A 184 6.68 18.76 14.16
C ARG A 184 8.05 18.24 13.81
N VAL A 185 8.86 19.14 13.27
CA VAL A 185 10.28 18.91 12.95
C VAL A 185 11.11 20.04 13.54
N PHE A 186 12.17 19.72 14.26
CA PHE A 186 13.05 20.72 14.85
C PHE A 186 14.47 20.18 15.08
N THR A 187 15.39 21.07 15.37
CA THR A 187 16.79 20.73 15.69
C THR A 187 17.03 20.92 17.17
N ILE A 188 17.67 19.93 17.81
CA ILE A 188 18.19 20.06 19.17
C ILE A 188 19.70 20.17 19.09
N ALA A 189 20.26 21.22 19.72
CA ALA A 189 21.70 21.42 19.78
C ALA A 189 22.42 20.17 20.35
N GLY A 190 23.41 19.66 19.63
CA GLY A 190 24.15 18.45 19.99
C GLY A 190 23.45 17.12 19.69
N SER A 191 22.13 17.11 19.42
CA SER A 191 21.37 15.89 19.11
C SER A 191 20.99 15.78 17.62
N GLY A 192 20.91 16.89 16.90
CA GLY A 192 20.54 16.91 15.48
C GLY A 192 19.03 17.02 15.25
N THR A 193 18.55 16.43 14.18
CA THR A 193 17.14 16.50 13.74
C THR A 193 16.26 15.59 14.57
N VAL A 194 15.17 16.16 15.07
CA VAL A 194 14.16 15.45 15.85
C VAL A 194 12.79 15.68 15.18
N VAL A 195 12.03 14.61 15.02
CA VAL A 195 10.63 14.65 14.64
C VAL A 195 9.77 14.24 15.83
N THR A 196 8.61 14.87 15.98
CA THR A 196 7.59 14.40 16.92
C THR A 196 6.33 13.97 16.19
N GLY A 197 5.60 13.07 16.83
CA GLY A 197 4.36 12.56 16.29
C GLY A 197 3.72 11.50 17.17
N THR A 198 2.55 11.04 16.78
CA THR A 198 1.89 9.89 17.41
C THR A 198 2.19 8.63 16.62
N LEU A 199 2.69 7.61 17.30
CA LEU A 199 2.88 6.28 16.73
C LEU A 199 1.54 5.56 16.72
N ILE A 200 1.00 5.35 15.52
CA ILE A 200 -0.33 4.75 15.34
C ILE A 200 -0.26 3.23 15.37
N ASP A 201 0.67 2.66 14.62
CA ASP A 201 0.83 1.23 14.42
C ASP A 201 2.27 0.82 14.66
N GLY A 202 2.50 -0.46 14.94
CA GLY A 202 3.82 -1.07 15.05
C GLY A 202 4.69 -0.52 16.19
N ILE A 203 5.85 -1.09 16.36
CA ILE A 203 6.82 -0.73 17.39
C ILE A 203 8.06 -0.12 16.74
N LEU A 204 8.61 0.94 17.35
CA LEU A 204 9.88 1.53 16.97
C LEU A 204 10.96 1.26 18.04
N HIS A 205 12.16 0.87 17.62
CA HIS A 205 13.31 0.63 18.48
C HIS A 205 14.44 1.61 18.22
N VAL A 206 15.19 1.97 19.26
CA VAL A 206 16.45 2.71 19.10
C VAL A 206 17.43 1.88 18.27
N GLY A 207 18.14 2.51 17.35
CA GLY A 207 19.06 1.85 16.42
C GLY A 207 18.40 1.28 15.15
N GLN A 208 17.07 1.23 15.08
CA GLN A 208 16.34 0.73 13.92
C GLN A 208 16.54 1.63 12.68
N GLU A 209 16.65 1.00 11.51
CA GLU A 209 16.57 1.71 10.23
C GLU A 209 15.12 2.08 9.93
N VAL A 210 14.91 3.32 9.50
CA VAL A 210 13.60 3.88 9.19
C VAL A 210 13.62 4.60 7.85
N GLU A 211 12.44 4.73 7.26
CA GLU A 211 12.19 5.47 6.03
C GLU A 211 11.16 6.57 6.28
N ILE A 212 11.38 7.71 5.65
CA ILE A 212 10.45 8.85 5.66
C ILE A 212 9.65 8.81 4.35
N VAL A 213 8.35 8.65 4.45
CA VAL A 213 7.46 8.62 3.30
C VAL A 213 6.63 9.92 3.28
N PRO A 214 6.45 10.58 2.12
CA PRO A 214 6.65 10.09 0.75
C PRO A 214 8.05 10.32 0.14
N SER A 215 8.98 10.98 0.85
CA SER A 215 10.28 11.35 0.29
C SER A 215 11.21 10.16 -0.02
N GLY A 216 11.02 9.01 0.64
CA GLY A 216 11.89 7.83 0.51
C GLY A 216 13.25 7.98 1.22
N LEU A 217 13.44 9.03 2.02
CA LEU A 217 14.68 9.25 2.77
C LEU A 217 14.84 8.18 3.84
N LYS A 218 16.02 7.58 3.91
CA LYS A 218 16.37 6.58 4.93
C LYS A 218 17.21 7.19 6.03
N SER A 219 16.96 6.75 7.26
CA SER A 219 17.68 7.20 8.45
C SER A 219 17.76 6.06 9.46
N ARG A 220 18.49 6.30 10.53
CA ARG A 220 18.52 5.43 11.71
C ARG A 220 18.06 6.20 12.94
N LEU A 221 17.25 5.57 13.77
CA LEU A 221 16.79 6.12 15.04
C LEU A 221 17.96 6.15 16.04
N ARG A 222 18.42 7.35 16.39
CA ARG A 222 19.48 7.55 17.38
C ARG A 222 18.97 7.49 18.82
N GLY A 223 17.70 7.83 19.01
CA GLY A 223 17.05 7.83 20.31
C GLY A 223 15.56 8.11 20.20
N LEU A 224 14.82 7.64 21.18
CA LEU A 224 13.38 7.84 21.32
C LEU A 224 13.09 8.46 22.69
N GLN A 225 12.06 9.31 22.74
CA GLN A 225 11.55 9.90 23.98
C GLN A 225 10.03 9.93 23.97
N THR A 226 9.41 9.67 25.12
CA THR A 226 7.99 9.95 25.41
C THR A 226 7.91 10.67 26.74
N HIS A 227 7.01 11.65 26.88
CA HIS A 227 6.82 12.43 28.12
C HIS A 227 8.14 12.95 28.72
N LYS A 228 9.06 13.45 27.88
CA LYS A 228 10.40 13.92 28.24
C LYS A 228 11.35 12.82 28.79
N THR A 229 10.93 11.56 28.83
CA THR A 229 11.74 10.42 29.30
C THR A 229 12.30 9.66 28.09
N ARG A 230 13.59 9.29 28.15
CA ARG A 230 14.23 8.43 27.14
C ARG A 230 13.70 7.01 27.26
N ILE A 231 13.42 6.40 26.11
CA ILE A 231 12.94 5.03 25.99
C ILE A 231 13.74 4.28 24.92
N GLU A 232 13.88 2.98 25.06
CA GLU A 232 14.52 2.12 24.06
C GLU A 232 13.53 1.64 23.00
N MET A 233 12.23 1.63 23.34
CA MET A 233 11.14 1.13 22.50
C MET A 233 9.91 2.01 22.65
N ALA A 234 9.30 2.38 21.55
CA ALA A 234 8.02 3.07 21.50
C ALA A 234 6.91 2.15 20.97
N THR A 235 5.78 2.11 21.68
CA THR A 235 4.61 1.27 21.35
C THR A 235 3.49 2.10 20.70
N PRO A 236 2.56 1.46 19.96
CA PRO A 236 1.38 2.16 19.40
C PRO A 236 0.61 2.93 20.46
N GLY A 237 0.04 4.08 20.08
CA GLY A 237 -0.63 5.02 20.97
C GLY A 237 0.33 5.96 21.73
N SER A 238 1.65 5.82 21.56
CA SER A 238 2.62 6.71 22.20
C SER A 238 2.85 7.99 21.39
N ARG A 239 2.91 9.12 22.09
CA ARG A 239 3.51 10.32 21.50
C ARG A 239 5.02 10.26 21.62
N VAL A 240 5.71 10.28 20.50
CA VAL A 240 7.14 9.99 20.41
C VAL A 240 7.90 11.16 19.81
N ALA A 241 9.04 11.49 20.42
CA ALA A 241 10.09 12.28 19.80
C ALA A 241 11.20 11.33 19.32
N ALA A 242 11.41 11.30 18.01
CA ALA A 242 12.38 10.43 17.35
C ALA A 242 13.57 11.25 16.80
N ASN A 243 14.76 10.93 17.27
CA ASN A 243 16.00 11.57 16.81
C ASN A 243 16.53 10.80 15.59
N LEU A 244 16.71 11.51 14.48
CA LEU A 244 17.10 10.97 13.18
C LEU A 244 18.57 11.30 12.85
N THR A 245 19.30 10.33 12.30
CA THR A 245 20.67 10.54 11.85
C THR A 245 20.74 10.90 10.38
N GLY A 246 21.60 11.87 10.02
CA GLY A 246 21.96 12.15 8.63
C GLY A 246 20.89 12.84 7.78
N ILE A 247 19.79 13.33 8.38
CA ILE A 247 18.72 14.08 7.69
C ILE A 247 18.67 15.50 8.26
N ALA A 248 18.62 16.50 7.38
CA ALA A 248 18.42 17.89 7.77
C ALA A 248 16.91 18.19 7.99
N THR A 249 16.61 19.11 8.90
CA THR A 249 15.22 19.54 9.17
C THR A 249 14.49 20.07 7.93
N SER A 250 15.21 20.71 7.00
CA SER A 250 14.66 21.22 5.74
C SER A 250 14.18 20.13 4.75
N GLN A 251 14.58 18.88 4.99
CA GLN A 251 14.17 17.72 4.17
C GLN A 251 12.91 17.04 4.71
N LEU A 252 12.41 17.47 5.85
CA LEU A 252 11.27 16.91 6.54
C LEU A 252 10.18 17.97 6.70
N LYS A 253 8.94 17.53 6.64
CA LYS A 253 7.78 18.40 6.84
C LYS A 253 6.71 17.71 7.69
N ARG A 254 5.79 18.49 8.25
CA ARG A 254 4.54 17.97 8.79
C ARG A 254 3.81 17.21 7.70
N GLY A 255 3.23 16.07 8.04
CA GLY A 255 2.57 15.18 7.09
C GLY A 255 3.46 14.04 6.57
N ASP A 256 4.77 14.09 6.81
CA ASP A 256 5.63 12.94 6.58
C ASP A 256 5.29 11.81 7.57
N ILE A 257 5.52 10.57 7.14
CA ILE A 257 5.36 9.39 7.99
C ILE A 257 6.72 8.72 8.15
N LEU A 258 7.14 8.51 9.39
CA LEU A 258 8.30 7.70 9.70
C LEU A 258 7.87 6.26 9.87
N THR A 259 8.52 5.37 9.14
CA THR A 259 8.11 3.97 9.06
C THR A 259 9.28 3.02 8.83
N ARG A 260 9.01 1.71 8.75
CA ARG A 260 9.97 0.69 8.36
C ARG A 260 10.24 0.78 6.84
N PRO A 261 11.51 0.63 6.38
CA PRO A 261 11.83 0.71 4.97
C PRO A 261 11.07 -0.30 4.10
N GLY A 262 10.59 0.19 2.95
CA GLY A 262 10.12 -0.63 1.84
C GLY A 262 8.71 -1.21 1.94
N TRP A 263 7.92 -0.91 2.99
CA TRP A 263 6.56 -1.45 3.06
C TRP A 263 5.46 -0.45 2.73
N LEU A 264 5.62 0.83 3.05
CA LEU A 264 4.60 1.85 2.81
C LEU A 264 4.97 2.66 1.57
N ALA A 265 4.20 2.50 0.50
CA ALA A 265 4.43 3.21 -0.75
C ALA A 265 3.57 4.49 -0.82
N PRO A 266 4.10 5.60 -1.37
CA PRO A 266 3.31 6.80 -1.61
C PRO A 266 2.38 6.63 -2.81
N THR A 267 1.21 7.29 -2.76
CA THR A 267 0.22 7.28 -3.84
C THR A 267 -0.25 8.68 -4.21
N LYS A 268 -0.64 8.87 -5.47
CA LYS A 268 -1.33 10.07 -5.97
C LYS A 268 -2.79 9.81 -6.38
N ILE A 269 -3.21 8.54 -6.38
CA ILE A 269 -4.57 8.15 -6.73
C ILE A 269 -5.03 7.11 -5.72
N LEU A 270 -6.14 7.36 -5.09
CA LEU A 270 -6.77 6.42 -4.17
C LEU A 270 -8.27 6.33 -4.45
N THR A 271 -8.90 5.21 -4.07
CA THR A 271 -10.35 5.04 -4.10
C THR A 271 -10.88 4.98 -2.67
N ALA A 272 -11.96 5.69 -2.40
CA ALA A 272 -12.54 5.83 -1.08
C ALA A 272 -14.06 5.81 -1.10
N LYS A 273 -14.66 5.46 0.05
CA LYS A 273 -16.07 5.73 0.34
C LYS A 273 -16.16 7.12 0.93
N LEU A 274 -16.76 8.04 0.20
CA LEU A 274 -16.93 9.44 0.60
C LEU A 274 -18.35 9.67 1.11
N ARG A 275 -18.49 10.30 2.29
CA ARG A 275 -19.75 10.78 2.85
C ARG A 275 -19.70 12.30 3.01
N LEU A 276 -20.71 13.01 2.53
CA LEU A 276 -20.88 14.44 2.75
C LEU A 276 -21.62 14.71 4.05
N LEU A 277 -21.31 15.87 4.66
CA LEU A 277 -22.03 16.35 5.82
C LEU A 277 -23.46 16.79 5.43
N PRO A 278 -24.47 16.50 6.29
CA PRO A 278 -25.87 16.77 5.95
C PRO A 278 -26.26 18.25 5.97
N HIS A 279 -25.51 19.11 6.67
CA HIS A 279 -25.81 20.53 6.79
C HIS A 279 -25.29 21.40 5.64
N LEU A 280 -24.58 20.82 4.67
CA LEU A 280 -24.10 21.53 3.49
C LEU A 280 -25.28 22.06 2.67
N GLN A 281 -25.11 23.24 2.10
CA GLN A 281 -26.15 23.88 1.28
C GLN A 281 -26.06 23.50 -0.19
N ARG A 282 -24.96 22.90 -0.64
CA ARG A 282 -24.71 22.57 -2.05
C ARG A 282 -24.15 21.17 -2.19
N PRO A 283 -24.54 20.46 -3.25
CA PRO A 283 -23.96 19.17 -3.58
C PRO A 283 -22.49 19.32 -4.01
N LEU A 284 -21.72 18.27 -3.79
CA LEU A 284 -20.35 18.16 -4.28
C LEU A 284 -20.37 17.67 -5.72
N ARG A 285 -19.87 18.49 -6.65
CA ARG A 285 -19.81 18.16 -8.06
C ARG A 285 -18.61 17.28 -8.41
N TYR A 286 -18.80 16.50 -9.46
CA TYR A 286 -17.71 15.76 -10.09
C TYR A 286 -16.53 16.68 -10.45
N ASN A 287 -15.31 16.22 -10.16
CA ASN A 287 -14.05 16.90 -10.43
C ASN A 287 -13.82 18.20 -9.63
N THR A 288 -14.53 18.40 -8.51
CA THR A 288 -14.29 19.49 -7.57
C THR A 288 -12.91 19.34 -6.93
N THR A 289 -12.20 20.46 -6.82
CA THR A 289 -10.92 20.54 -6.11
C THR A 289 -11.18 20.87 -4.64
N VAL A 290 -10.58 20.10 -3.73
CA VAL A 290 -10.73 20.19 -2.28
C VAL A 290 -9.39 20.08 -1.59
N SER A 291 -9.29 20.54 -0.35
CA SER A 291 -8.20 20.18 0.55
C SER A 291 -8.49 18.80 1.13
N PHE A 292 -7.55 17.87 0.99
CA PHE A 292 -7.62 16.49 1.49
C PHE A 292 -6.71 16.35 2.70
N HIS A 293 -7.26 15.86 3.81
CA HIS A 293 -6.56 15.69 5.08
C HIS A 293 -6.61 14.22 5.50
N THR A 294 -5.45 13.65 5.84
CA THR A 294 -5.32 12.31 6.41
C THR A 294 -4.11 12.25 7.33
N GLY A 295 -4.28 11.72 8.56
CA GLY A 295 -3.26 11.83 9.61
C GLY A 295 -2.83 13.29 9.80
N THR A 296 -1.54 13.57 9.65
CA THR A 296 -0.97 14.93 9.71
C THR A 296 -0.78 15.59 8.34
N SER A 297 -1.11 14.89 7.25
CA SER A 297 -0.96 15.35 5.88
C SER A 297 -2.12 16.22 5.42
N GLU A 298 -1.79 17.28 4.67
CA GLU A 298 -2.73 18.15 3.95
C GLU A 298 -2.23 18.30 2.50
N VAL A 299 -3.06 17.93 1.52
CA VAL A 299 -2.76 18.08 0.09
C VAL A 299 -4.02 18.46 -0.69
N MET A 300 -3.85 19.13 -1.83
CA MET A 300 -4.98 19.38 -2.73
C MET A 300 -5.36 18.11 -3.49
N ALA A 301 -6.66 17.91 -3.67
CA ALA A 301 -7.20 16.73 -4.35
C ALA A 301 -8.35 17.10 -5.28
N LYS A 302 -8.48 16.36 -6.39
CA LYS A 302 -9.68 16.39 -7.24
C LYS A 302 -10.54 15.18 -6.95
N VAL A 303 -11.81 15.42 -6.57
CA VAL A 303 -12.78 14.38 -6.25
C VAL A 303 -13.49 13.94 -7.51
N ARG A 304 -13.40 12.67 -7.87
CA ARG A 304 -14.05 12.06 -9.03
C ARG A 304 -15.06 11.01 -8.56
N LEU A 305 -16.32 11.39 -8.56
CA LEU A 305 -17.42 10.47 -8.26
C LEU A 305 -17.53 9.39 -9.34
N LEU A 306 -17.68 8.12 -8.95
CA LEU A 306 -17.67 6.99 -9.89
C LEU A 306 -19.05 6.67 -10.49
N GLU A 307 -20.15 7.00 -9.79
CA GLU A 307 -21.52 6.60 -10.14
C GLU A 307 -22.44 7.76 -10.51
N GLN A 308 -22.06 8.99 -10.17
CA GLN A 308 -22.94 10.17 -10.32
C GLN A 308 -22.13 11.43 -10.65
N GLU A 309 -22.81 12.49 -11.08
CA GLU A 309 -22.20 13.78 -11.37
C GLU A 309 -22.14 14.69 -10.13
N GLU A 310 -23.09 14.54 -9.24
CA GLU A 310 -23.21 15.32 -8.00
C GLU A 310 -23.50 14.39 -6.84
N LEU A 311 -22.94 14.67 -5.67
CA LEU A 311 -23.21 13.98 -4.41
C LEU A 311 -23.97 14.95 -3.50
N GLU A 312 -25.18 14.56 -3.12
CA GLU A 312 -26.04 15.36 -2.26
C GLU A 312 -25.55 15.41 -0.81
N PRO A 313 -25.82 16.49 -0.06
CA PRO A 313 -25.55 16.57 1.36
C PRO A 313 -26.13 15.37 2.13
N GLY A 314 -25.36 14.81 3.06
CA GLY A 314 -25.73 13.62 3.83
C GLY A 314 -25.59 12.29 3.09
N ALA A 315 -25.41 12.30 1.77
CA ALA A 315 -25.24 11.09 0.97
C ALA A 315 -23.79 10.56 0.97
N SER A 316 -23.64 9.30 0.57
CA SER A 316 -22.34 8.64 0.39
C SER A 316 -22.18 8.12 -1.03
N ALA A 317 -20.96 8.16 -1.56
CA ALA A 317 -20.63 7.65 -2.89
C ALA A 317 -19.21 7.08 -2.96
N TRP A 318 -18.96 6.27 -3.97
CA TRP A 318 -17.61 5.86 -4.36
C TRP A 318 -16.92 7.00 -5.11
N ALA A 319 -15.74 7.36 -4.63
CA ALA A 319 -14.93 8.43 -5.21
C ALA A 319 -13.48 8.00 -5.42
N GLN A 320 -12.88 8.45 -6.51
CA GLN A 320 -11.42 8.46 -6.67
C GLN A 320 -10.90 9.86 -6.37
N LEU A 321 -9.88 9.93 -5.55
CA LEU A 321 -9.19 11.15 -5.20
C LEU A 321 -7.84 11.20 -5.94
N PHE A 322 -7.66 12.26 -6.73
CA PHE A 322 -6.43 12.54 -7.47
C PHE A 322 -5.68 13.64 -6.74
N LEU A 323 -4.57 13.28 -6.14
CA LEU A 323 -3.79 14.12 -5.25
C LEU A 323 -2.70 14.87 -6.02
N ASP A 324 -2.50 16.14 -5.73
CA ASP A 324 -1.45 16.95 -6.36
C ASP A 324 -0.06 16.52 -5.88
N GLU A 325 0.07 16.21 -4.58
CA GLU A 325 1.27 15.63 -3.98
C GLU A 325 1.01 14.17 -3.53
N PRO A 326 2.05 13.34 -3.52
CA PRO A 326 1.90 11.97 -3.04
C PRO A 326 1.71 11.95 -1.52
N VAL A 327 0.80 11.08 -1.06
CA VAL A 327 0.59 10.77 0.36
C VAL A 327 0.82 9.28 0.61
N ALA A 328 1.12 8.92 1.85
CA ALA A 328 1.26 7.53 2.24
C ALA A 328 0.07 7.14 3.12
N VAL A 329 -0.70 6.19 2.66
CA VAL A 329 -1.95 5.73 3.30
C VAL A 329 -2.11 4.23 3.16
N VAL A 330 -2.90 3.62 4.03
CA VAL A 330 -3.31 2.22 3.96
C VAL A 330 -4.83 2.11 3.88
N LYS A 331 -5.34 0.93 3.53
CA LYS A 331 -6.78 0.65 3.60
C LYS A 331 -7.27 0.83 5.04
N GLY A 332 -8.45 1.43 5.20
CA GLY A 332 -9.04 1.74 6.50
C GLY A 332 -8.66 3.11 7.05
N ASP A 333 -7.63 3.78 6.51
CA ASP A 333 -7.30 5.13 6.93
C ASP A 333 -8.47 6.07 6.65
N ARG A 334 -8.75 6.96 7.62
CA ARG A 334 -9.79 7.97 7.53
C ARG A 334 -9.25 9.25 6.92
N PHE A 335 -10.12 9.97 6.25
CA PHE A 335 -9.79 11.27 5.66
C PHE A 335 -10.94 12.26 5.77
N ILE A 336 -10.59 13.52 5.67
CA ILE A 336 -11.51 14.66 5.63
C ILE A 336 -11.26 15.43 4.34
N ILE A 337 -12.31 15.93 3.71
CA ILE A 337 -12.23 16.91 2.62
C ILE A 337 -12.85 18.24 3.04
N ARG A 338 -12.19 19.33 2.66
CA ARG A 338 -12.63 20.68 3.00
C ARG A 338 -12.62 21.59 1.76
N SER A 339 -13.54 22.56 1.77
CA SER A 339 -13.38 23.81 1.03
C SER A 339 -12.51 24.78 1.83
N PRO A 340 -12.13 25.95 1.30
CA PRO A 340 -11.47 26.99 2.10
C PRO A 340 -12.31 27.46 3.30
N GLU A 341 -13.62 27.36 3.20
CA GLU A 341 -14.58 27.91 4.17
C GLU A 341 -15.06 26.88 5.21
N GLU A 342 -15.33 25.63 4.77
CA GLU A 342 -16.00 24.65 5.61
C GLU A 342 -15.52 23.20 5.36
N THR A 343 -15.77 22.33 6.32
CA THR A 343 -15.62 20.89 6.19
C THR A 343 -16.75 20.35 5.32
N LEU A 344 -16.42 19.70 4.20
CA LEU A 344 -17.41 19.17 3.26
C LEU A 344 -17.84 17.74 3.62
N GLY A 345 -16.91 16.92 4.05
CA GLY A 345 -17.15 15.51 4.34
C GLY A 345 -15.87 14.75 4.57
N GLY A 346 -15.96 13.44 4.53
CA GLY A 346 -14.83 12.55 4.72
C GLY A 346 -15.21 11.10 4.47
N GLY A 347 -14.37 10.18 4.90
CA GLY A 347 -14.67 8.78 4.72
C GLY A 347 -13.49 7.86 4.96
N GLU A 348 -13.53 6.72 4.30
CA GLU A 348 -12.56 5.65 4.47
C GLU A 348 -11.88 5.31 3.15
N ILE A 349 -10.57 5.11 3.19
CA ILE A 349 -9.75 4.68 2.05
C ILE A 349 -9.91 3.17 1.88
N ILE A 350 -10.40 2.76 0.71
CA ILE A 350 -10.62 1.34 0.38
C ILE A 350 -9.50 0.79 -0.50
N GLU A 351 -9.02 1.58 -1.47
CA GLU A 351 -7.86 1.22 -2.29
C GLU A 351 -6.81 2.34 -2.19
N PRO A 352 -5.76 2.16 -1.38
CA PRO A 352 -4.69 3.15 -1.25
C PRO A 352 -3.87 3.29 -2.53
N HIS A 353 -3.77 2.21 -3.32
CA HIS A 353 -3.09 2.18 -4.61
C HIS A 353 -4.03 1.66 -5.67
N THR A 354 -4.44 2.53 -6.60
CA THR A 354 -5.39 2.16 -7.63
C THR A 354 -5.03 2.77 -8.97
N ARG A 355 -5.49 2.16 -10.05
CA ARG A 355 -5.49 2.78 -11.37
C ARG A 355 -6.76 3.60 -11.56
N ARG A 356 -6.76 4.51 -12.54
CA ARG A 356 -7.95 5.26 -12.89
C ARG A 356 -9.08 4.32 -13.31
N HIS A 357 -10.16 4.27 -12.51
CA HIS A 357 -11.38 3.54 -12.83
C HIS A 357 -12.19 4.25 -13.92
N ARG A 358 -12.90 3.47 -14.72
CA ARG A 358 -13.92 4.00 -15.62
C ARG A 358 -15.21 4.19 -14.82
N ARG A 359 -15.84 5.35 -14.98
CA ARG A 359 -17.11 5.69 -14.32
C ARG A 359 -18.26 4.85 -14.85
N TYR A 360 -19.32 4.72 -14.06
CA TYR A 360 -20.56 4.01 -14.39
C TYR A 360 -20.34 2.54 -14.79
N ARG A 361 -19.39 1.87 -14.13
CA ARG A 361 -19.10 0.45 -14.36
C ARG A 361 -19.51 -0.39 -13.16
N ALA A 362 -20.62 -1.13 -13.30
CA ALA A 362 -21.13 -2.00 -12.24
C ALA A 362 -20.07 -3.00 -11.68
N PRO A 363 -19.21 -3.65 -12.49
CA PRO A 363 -18.18 -4.54 -11.93
C PRO A 363 -17.16 -3.82 -11.03
N VAL A 364 -16.85 -2.53 -11.30
CA VAL A 364 -15.96 -1.74 -10.46
C VAL A 364 -16.62 -1.50 -9.11
N ILE A 365 -17.87 -1.08 -9.11
CA ILE A 365 -18.63 -0.80 -7.88
C ILE A 365 -18.79 -2.06 -7.04
N GLN A 366 -19.18 -3.17 -7.65
CA GLN A 366 -19.29 -4.45 -6.97
C GLN A 366 -17.96 -4.91 -6.33
N SER A 367 -16.85 -4.73 -7.03
CA SER A 367 -15.51 -5.01 -6.46
C SER A 367 -15.20 -4.12 -5.27
N LEU A 368 -15.56 -2.83 -5.30
CA LEU A 368 -15.36 -1.90 -4.19
C LEU A 368 -16.24 -2.25 -2.98
N GLU A 369 -17.49 -2.61 -3.20
CA GLU A 369 -18.41 -3.09 -2.15
C GLU A 369 -17.87 -4.34 -1.46
N THR A 370 -17.37 -5.30 -2.25
CA THR A 370 -16.71 -6.50 -1.71
C THR A 370 -15.48 -6.15 -0.88
N LYS A 371 -14.66 -5.20 -1.35
CA LYS A 371 -13.47 -4.74 -0.60
C LYS A 371 -13.83 -3.98 0.69
N GLU A 372 -15.01 -3.32 0.72
CA GLU A 372 -15.51 -2.60 1.91
C GLU A 372 -16.04 -3.58 2.98
N LYS A 373 -16.88 -4.54 2.59
CA LYS A 373 -17.74 -5.33 3.51
C LYS A 373 -17.54 -6.84 3.44
N GLY A 374 -16.74 -7.32 2.49
CA GLY A 374 -16.54 -8.75 2.28
C GLY A 374 -15.77 -9.42 3.40
N THR A 375 -15.93 -10.73 3.51
CA THR A 375 -15.08 -11.59 4.34
C THR A 375 -13.61 -11.48 3.89
N ALA A 376 -12.67 -11.89 4.74
CA ALA A 376 -11.25 -11.89 4.39
C ALA A 376 -10.99 -12.62 3.05
N GLN A 377 -11.63 -13.78 2.84
CA GLN A 377 -11.51 -14.54 1.60
C GLN A 377 -12.06 -13.78 0.38
N GLU A 378 -13.23 -13.14 0.50
CA GLU A 378 -13.82 -12.35 -0.59
C GLU A 378 -12.97 -11.12 -0.94
N VAL A 379 -12.43 -10.45 0.07
CA VAL A 379 -11.53 -9.30 -0.12
C VAL A 379 -10.24 -9.73 -0.80
N ILE A 380 -9.64 -10.86 -0.39
CA ILE A 380 -8.44 -11.42 -1.01
C ILE A 380 -8.73 -11.84 -2.45
N ALA A 381 -9.84 -12.53 -2.70
CA ALA A 381 -10.24 -12.94 -4.06
C ALA A 381 -10.42 -11.74 -4.99
N ALA A 382 -11.14 -10.71 -4.55
CA ALA A 382 -11.36 -9.49 -5.33
C ALA A 382 -10.06 -8.71 -5.60
N ASN A 383 -9.12 -8.72 -4.64
CA ASN A 383 -7.81 -8.11 -4.82
C ASN A 383 -6.94 -8.90 -5.82
N LEU A 384 -6.89 -10.22 -5.69
CA LEU A 384 -6.16 -11.11 -6.61
C LEU A 384 -6.71 -10.99 -8.04
N GLU A 385 -8.03 -11.01 -8.24
CA GLU A 385 -8.62 -10.84 -9.58
C GLU A 385 -8.14 -9.58 -10.30
N SER A 386 -7.82 -8.54 -9.57
CA SER A 386 -7.35 -7.26 -10.13
C SER A 386 -5.84 -7.18 -10.34
N ASN A 387 -5.05 -7.86 -9.51
CA ASN A 387 -3.61 -7.60 -9.35
C ASN A 387 -2.73 -8.87 -9.31
N GLN A 388 -3.26 -10.04 -9.68
CA GLN A 388 -2.48 -11.30 -9.63
C GLN A 388 -1.35 -11.37 -10.67
N PRO A 389 -0.24 -12.07 -10.36
CA PRO A 389 0.04 -12.75 -9.09
C PRO A 389 0.48 -11.80 -7.98
N GLN A 390 0.26 -12.20 -6.70
CA GLN A 390 0.75 -11.47 -5.53
C GLN A 390 1.36 -12.41 -4.49
N GLU A 391 2.35 -11.93 -3.75
CA GLU A 391 2.85 -12.59 -2.53
C GLU A 391 1.91 -12.29 -1.35
N ILE A 392 1.92 -13.15 -0.33
CA ILE A 392 1.08 -12.98 0.87
C ILE A 392 1.31 -11.62 1.55
N GLY A 393 2.55 -11.12 1.55
CA GLY A 393 2.90 -9.81 2.08
C GLY A 393 2.22 -8.65 1.34
N GLU A 394 2.07 -8.75 0.02
CA GLU A 394 1.36 -7.76 -0.80
C GLU A 394 -0.15 -7.81 -0.55
N ILE A 395 -0.72 -9.02 -0.37
CA ILE A 395 -2.13 -9.20 -0.02
C ILE A 395 -2.45 -8.55 1.32
N VAL A 396 -1.63 -8.80 2.35
CA VAL A 396 -1.80 -8.17 3.67
C VAL A 396 -1.79 -6.65 3.58
N LEU A 397 -0.92 -6.08 2.72
CA LEU A 397 -0.85 -4.62 2.49
C LEU A 397 -2.09 -4.09 1.76
N ASN A 398 -2.45 -4.74 0.65
CA ASN A 398 -3.48 -4.24 -0.26
C ASN A 398 -4.90 -4.49 0.26
N CYS A 399 -5.09 -5.52 1.09
CA CYS A 399 -6.38 -5.85 1.69
C CYS A 399 -6.60 -5.20 3.06
N GLY A 400 -5.54 -4.72 3.72
CA GLY A 400 -5.64 -4.14 5.08
C GLY A 400 -5.98 -5.18 6.16
N LEU A 401 -5.64 -6.46 5.91
CA LEU A 401 -5.85 -7.56 6.85
C LEU A 401 -4.65 -7.71 7.78
N LEU A 402 -4.88 -8.26 8.97
CA LEU A 402 -3.80 -8.74 9.84
C LEU A 402 -3.08 -9.90 9.16
N ALA A 403 -1.77 -10.02 9.41
CA ALA A 403 -0.95 -11.05 8.75
C ALA A 403 -1.45 -12.47 9.01
N ASP A 404 -1.86 -12.76 10.25
CA ASP A 404 -2.38 -14.07 10.64
C ASP A 404 -3.77 -14.34 10.04
N GLU A 405 -4.64 -13.32 10.01
CA GLU A 405 -5.95 -13.39 9.36
C GLU A 405 -5.82 -13.66 7.85
N ALA A 406 -4.92 -12.95 7.18
CA ALA A 406 -4.67 -13.15 5.76
C ALA A 406 -4.10 -14.54 5.47
N ARG A 407 -3.17 -15.03 6.31
CA ARG A 407 -2.62 -16.38 6.18
C ARG A 407 -3.69 -17.45 6.34
N GLN A 408 -4.51 -17.37 7.40
CA GLN A 408 -5.61 -18.31 7.63
C GLN A 408 -6.62 -18.29 6.48
N ALA A 409 -6.99 -17.09 6.00
CA ALA A 409 -7.90 -16.97 4.87
C ALA A 409 -7.31 -17.60 3.59
N VAL A 410 -6.03 -17.36 3.29
CA VAL A 410 -5.34 -17.95 2.13
C VAL A 410 -5.22 -19.47 2.27
N GLU A 411 -4.89 -20.00 3.44
CA GLU A 411 -4.85 -21.46 3.69
C GLU A 411 -6.21 -22.12 3.37
N VAL A 412 -7.31 -21.55 3.88
CA VAL A 412 -8.66 -22.03 3.58
C VAL A 412 -8.96 -21.92 2.07
N MET A 413 -8.51 -20.85 1.41
CA MET A 413 -8.72 -20.64 -0.04
C MET A 413 -7.90 -21.62 -0.89
N ILE A 414 -6.74 -22.07 -0.43
CA ILE A 414 -5.93 -23.11 -1.07
C ILE A 414 -6.61 -24.48 -0.87
N GLU A 415 -7.06 -24.79 0.37
CA GLU A 415 -7.75 -26.04 0.67
C GLU A 415 -9.02 -26.24 -0.15
N ASN A 416 -9.82 -25.18 -0.32
CA ASN A 416 -11.04 -25.23 -1.13
C ASN A 416 -10.79 -25.00 -2.64
N ARG A 417 -9.53 -24.90 -3.06
CA ARG A 417 -9.07 -24.71 -4.45
C ARG A 417 -9.56 -23.42 -5.12
N SER A 418 -9.91 -22.41 -4.36
CA SER A 418 -10.25 -21.09 -4.92
C SER A 418 -9.01 -20.25 -5.24
N VAL A 419 -7.86 -20.59 -4.65
CA VAL A 419 -6.56 -19.98 -4.89
C VAL A 419 -5.51 -21.06 -5.17
N VAL A 420 -4.62 -20.77 -6.10
CA VAL A 420 -3.46 -21.58 -6.46
C VAL A 420 -2.20 -20.89 -5.96
N GLU A 421 -1.40 -21.60 -5.16
CA GLU A 421 -0.09 -21.14 -4.69
C GLU A 421 1.01 -21.74 -5.56
N ILE A 422 1.91 -20.89 -6.05
CA ILE A 422 3.10 -21.28 -6.82
C ILE A 422 4.35 -20.94 -6.03
N GLY A 423 5.12 -21.94 -5.67
CA GLY A 423 6.16 -21.83 -4.65
C GLY A 423 5.59 -22.09 -3.26
N LYS A 424 6.40 -21.90 -2.22
CA LYS A 424 5.96 -22.09 -0.83
C LYS A 424 6.49 -20.98 0.08
N GLY A 425 5.72 -20.63 1.09
CA GLY A 425 6.11 -19.71 2.15
C GLY A 425 5.89 -18.24 1.78
N GLU A 426 6.68 -17.35 2.37
CA GLU A 426 6.46 -15.88 2.27
C GLU A 426 6.57 -15.31 0.85
N HIS A 427 7.27 -16.01 -0.05
CA HIS A 427 7.45 -15.64 -1.46
C HIS A 427 6.60 -16.48 -2.42
N GLY A 428 5.65 -17.26 -1.91
CA GLY A 428 4.68 -17.99 -2.73
C GLY A 428 3.79 -17.00 -3.49
N LEU A 429 3.64 -17.25 -4.80
CA LEU A 429 2.80 -16.44 -5.67
C LEU A 429 1.38 -17.00 -5.66
N LEU A 430 0.41 -16.16 -5.40
CA LEU A 430 -1.00 -16.51 -5.29
C LEU A 430 -1.78 -16.04 -6.52
N PHE A 431 -2.58 -16.92 -7.06
CA PHE A 431 -3.53 -16.67 -8.15
C PHE A 431 -4.92 -17.13 -7.72
N THR A 432 -5.98 -16.49 -8.20
CA THR A 432 -7.30 -17.14 -8.18
C THR A 432 -7.29 -18.34 -9.15
N ASP A 433 -8.13 -19.35 -8.89
CA ASP A 433 -8.27 -20.50 -9.80
C ASP A 433 -8.58 -20.05 -11.24
N ASN A 434 -9.56 -19.16 -11.38
CA ASN A 434 -9.89 -18.55 -12.69
C ASN A 434 -8.73 -17.78 -13.34
N GLY A 435 -7.92 -17.10 -12.51
CA GLY A 435 -6.75 -16.36 -12.98
C GLY A 435 -5.65 -17.28 -13.49
N TRP A 436 -5.42 -18.38 -12.77
CA TRP A 436 -4.47 -19.41 -13.18
C TRP A 436 -4.90 -20.10 -14.48
N GLN A 437 -6.18 -20.48 -14.60
CA GLN A 437 -6.74 -21.05 -15.83
C GLN A 437 -6.57 -20.09 -17.02
N ARG A 438 -6.94 -18.82 -16.87
CA ARG A 438 -6.74 -17.79 -17.92
C ARG A 438 -5.26 -17.64 -18.33
N LEU A 439 -4.33 -17.74 -17.38
CA LEU A 439 -2.90 -17.71 -17.67
C LEU A 439 -2.47 -18.93 -18.48
N GLN A 440 -2.93 -20.13 -18.09
CA GLN A 440 -2.67 -21.39 -18.84
C GLN A 440 -3.20 -21.30 -20.27
N GLU A 441 -4.41 -20.82 -20.47
CA GLU A 441 -5.01 -20.60 -21.80
C GLU A 441 -4.18 -19.60 -22.63
N THR A 442 -3.78 -18.49 -22.02
CA THR A 442 -2.98 -17.45 -22.67
C THR A 442 -1.62 -18.00 -23.10
N VAL A 443 -0.96 -18.78 -22.24
CA VAL A 443 0.33 -19.42 -22.56
C VAL A 443 0.16 -20.43 -23.68
N THR A 444 -0.84 -21.30 -23.57
CA THR A 444 -1.12 -22.33 -24.58
C THR A 444 -1.41 -21.71 -25.95
N ALA A 445 -2.24 -20.68 -26.00
CA ALA A 445 -2.56 -19.95 -27.23
C ALA A 445 -1.29 -19.27 -27.80
N THR A 446 -0.53 -18.58 -26.94
CA THR A 446 0.68 -17.86 -27.34
C THR A 446 1.76 -18.78 -27.92
N VAL A 447 2.02 -19.90 -27.25
CA VAL A 447 3.00 -20.91 -27.71
C VAL A 447 2.48 -21.62 -28.96
N GLY A 448 1.18 -21.92 -29.04
CA GLY A 448 0.55 -22.50 -30.22
C GLY A 448 0.62 -21.60 -31.46
N ASP A 449 0.37 -20.29 -31.28
CA ASP A 449 0.53 -19.30 -32.36
C ASP A 449 1.99 -19.21 -32.84
N TYR A 450 2.93 -19.27 -31.90
CA TYR A 450 4.35 -19.28 -32.22
C TYR A 450 4.71 -20.51 -33.06
N HIS A 451 4.21 -21.68 -32.71
CA HIS A 451 4.45 -22.92 -33.46
C HIS A 451 3.87 -22.85 -34.88
N ARG A 452 2.68 -22.27 -35.04
CA ARG A 452 2.07 -22.04 -36.36
C ARG A 452 2.89 -21.09 -37.23
N LYS A 453 3.45 -20.05 -36.62
CA LYS A 453 4.26 -19.06 -37.33
C LYS A 453 5.66 -19.55 -37.66
N PHE A 454 6.25 -20.39 -36.81
CA PHE A 454 7.62 -20.86 -36.92
C PHE A 454 7.69 -22.41 -36.80
N PRO A 455 7.13 -23.17 -37.77
CA PRO A 455 6.99 -24.63 -37.65
C PRO A 455 8.33 -25.40 -37.65
N ALA A 456 9.39 -24.80 -38.15
CA ALA A 456 10.73 -25.39 -38.13
C ALA A 456 11.50 -25.18 -36.80
N ARG A 457 10.98 -24.35 -35.90
CA ARG A 457 11.64 -24.08 -34.61
C ARG A 457 11.20 -25.07 -33.53
N PRO A 458 12.13 -25.49 -32.64
CA PRO A 458 11.82 -26.47 -31.60
C PRO A 458 10.90 -25.94 -30.49
N GLY A 459 10.72 -24.64 -30.39
CA GLY A 459 9.88 -23.97 -29.41
C GLY A 459 10.07 -22.44 -29.40
N MET A 460 9.27 -21.78 -28.59
CA MET A 460 9.32 -20.33 -28.37
C MET A 460 10.43 -19.98 -27.37
N PRO A 461 11.27 -18.95 -27.59
CA PRO A 461 12.26 -18.52 -26.59
C PRO A 461 11.58 -18.05 -25.29
N ARG A 462 12.14 -18.45 -24.12
CA ARG A 462 11.62 -18.08 -22.79
C ARG A 462 11.46 -16.57 -22.62
N GLY A 463 12.43 -15.76 -23.07
CA GLY A 463 12.37 -14.31 -22.97
C GLY A 463 11.22 -13.69 -23.79
N GLU A 464 10.88 -14.26 -24.95
CA GLU A 464 9.78 -13.81 -25.77
C GLU A 464 8.42 -14.11 -25.11
N LEU A 465 8.29 -15.29 -24.48
CA LEU A 465 7.11 -15.62 -23.68
C LEU A 465 6.96 -14.68 -22.49
N ASN A 466 8.05 -14.42 -21.74
CA ASN A 466 8.01 -13.49 -20.60
C ASN A 466 7.62 -12.06 -21.01
N ASN A 467 8.14 -11.57 -22.13
CA ASN A 467 7.76 -10.24 -22.66
C ASN A 467 6.26 -10.11 -22.95
N LYS A 468 5.62 -11.23 -23.35
CA LYS A 468 4.17 -11.26 -23.57
C LYS A 468 3.37 -11.34 -22.27
N LEU A 469 3.84 -12.10 -21.29
CA LEU A 469 3.19 -12.25 -19.98
C LEU A 469 3.41 -11.06 -19.05
N LYS A 470 4.47 -10.28 -19.27
CA LYS A 470 4.85 -9.09 -18.47
C LYS A 470 5.04 -9.39 -16.98
N LEU A 471 5.56 -10.57 -16.64
CA LEU A 471 5.88 -10.95 -15.28
C LEU A 471 7.31 -10.52 -14.91
N SER A 472 7.57 -10.35 -13.61
CA SER A 472 8.95 -10.23 -13.11
C SER A 472 9.73 -11.50 -13.41
N LEU A 473 11.05 -11.44 -13.46
CA LEU A 473 11.86 -12.60 -13.80
C LEU A 473 11.69 -13.75 -12.79
N SER A 474 11.57 -13.43 -11.50
CA SER A 474 11.32 -14.39 -10.43
C SER A 474 9.95 -15.04 -10.56
N ALA A 475 8.90 -14.24 -10.74
CA ALA A 475 7.54 -14.72 -10.93
C ALA A 475 7.42 -15.57 -12.20
N PHE A 476 8.02 -15.14 -13.30
CA PHE A 476 8.04 -15.91 -14.55
C PHE A 476 8.69 -17.28 -14.37
N THR A 477 9.82 -17.35 -13.65
CA THR A 477 10.51 -18.61 -13.41
C THR A 477 9.67 -19.58 -12.58
N ALA A 478 9.01 -19.11 -11.54
CA ALA A 478 8.12 -19.92 -10.71
C ALA A 478 6.88 -20.40 -11.49
N VAL A 479 6.23 -19.49 -12.23
CA VAL A 479 5.08 -19.81 -13.09
C VAL A 479 5.45 -20.82 -14.17
N LEU A 480 6.61 -20.64 -14.83
CA LEU A 480 7.07 -21.57 -15.85
C LEU A 480 7.29 -22.98 -15.29
N GLY A 481 7.91 -23.08 -14.11
CA GLY A 481 8.10 -24.35 -13.42
C GLY A 481 6.78 -25.07 -13.15
N LYS A 482 5.76 -24.33 -12.67
CA LYS A 482 4.43 -24.90 -12.40
C LYS A 482 3.71 -25.32 -13.67
N LEU A 483 3.80 -24.55 -14.74
CA LEU A 483 3.22 -24.92 -16.05
C LEU A 483 3.86 -26.19 -16.64
N VAL A 484 5.15 -26.43 -16.37
CA VAL A 484 5.83 -27.67 -16.76
C VAL A 484 5.39 -28.84 -15.88
N GLU A 485 5.26 -28.62 -14.56
CA GLU A 485 4.74 -29.62 -13.61
C GLU A 485 3.31 -30.06 -13.96
N ASP A 486 2.46 -29.10 -14.35
CA ASP A 486 1.07 -29.34 -14.76
C ASP A 486 0.96 -29.87 -16.21
N GLU A 487 2.08 -30.18 -16.88
CA GLU A 487 2.15 -30.70 -18.25
C GLU A 487 1.50 -29.79 -19.33
N ILE A 488 1.31 -28.50 -19.04
CA ILE A 488 0.75 -27.52 -19.98
C ILE A 488 1.78 -27.19 -21.07
N ILE A 489 3.05 -27.13 -20.70
CA ILE A 489 4.18 -26.87 -21.59
C ILE A 489 5.32 -27.84 -21.28
N SER A 490 6.22 -28.00 -22.24
CA SER A 490 7.50 -28.69 -22.06
C SER A 490 8.64 -27.72 -22.31
N GLU A 491 9.73 -27.86 -21.58
CA GLU A 491 10.92 -27.05 -21.70
C GLU A 491 12.07 -27.86 -22.32
N ASP A 492 12.75 -27.30 -23.33
CA ASP A 492 13.94 -27.86 -23.97
C ASP A 492 15.03 -26.78 -24.01
N GLY A 493 15.86 -26.76 -22.97
CA GLY A 493 16.93 -25.77 -22.80
C GLY A 493 16.38 -24.33 -22.61
N LYS A 494 16.50 -23.48 -23.64
CA LYS A 494 16.05 -22.09 -23.62
C LYS A 494 14.70 -21.86 -24.33
N ALA A 495 14.06 -22.93 -24.78
CA ALA A 495 12.83 -22.88 -25.56
C ALA A 495 11.68 -23.59 -24.83
N VAL A 496 10.46 -23.05 -24.97
CA VAL A 496 9.20 -23.58 -24.43
C VAL A 496 8.35 -24.07 -25.60
N ARG A 497 7.71 -25.22 -25.43
CA ARG A 497 6.82 -25.80 -26.45
C ARG A 497 5.59 -26.45 -25.80
N LEU A 498 4.55 -26.65 -26.60
CA LEU A 498 3.42 -27.51 -26.18
C LEU A 498 3.90 -28.98 -26.15
N PRO A 499 3.43 -29.80 -25.19
CA PRO A 499 3.85 -31.22 -25.07
C PRO A 499 3.59 -32.02 -26.34
N SER A 500 2.47 -31.75 -27.00
CA SER A 500 2.10 -32.44 -28.27
C SER A 500 2.83 -31.92 -29.50
N TYR A 501 3.59 -30.83 -29.39
CA TYR A 501 4.23 -30.23 -30.55
C TYR A 501 5.47 -31.02 -31.01
N GLN A 502 5.45 -31.35 -32.28
CA GLN A 502 6.60 -31.87 -33.02
C GLN A 502 6.91 -30.92 -34.17
N VAL A 503 8.19 -30.69 -34.40
CA VAL A 503 8.63 -29.88 -35.53
C VAL A 503 8.14 -30.52 -36.84
N GLN A 504 7.33 -29.81 -37.57
CA GLN A 504 6.79 -30.23 -38.87
C GLN A 504 7.25 -29.25 -39.94
N LEU A 505 7.94 -29.75 -40.94
CA LEU A 505 8.31 -28.93 -42.08
C LEU A 505 7.12 -28.80 -43.03
N THR A 506 6.93 -27.63 -43.59
CA THR A 506 5.99 -27.45 -44.72
C THR A 506 6.54 -28.16 -45.95
N GLY A 507 5.71 -28.48 -46.95
CA GLY A 507 6.16 -29.13 -48.19
C GLY A 507 7.31 -28.39 -48.86
N ASP A 508 7.26 -27.05 -48.89
CA ASP A 508 8.32 -26.21 -49.45
C ASP A 508 9.61 -26.27 -48.62
N GLN A 509 9.48 -26.27 -47.27
CA GLN A 509 10.64 -26.41 -46.39
C GLN A 509 11.30 -27.78 -46.51
N GLN A 510 10.48 -28.83 -46.60
CA GLN A 510 10.98 -30.18 -46.81
C GLN A 510 11.73 -30.29 -48.15
N ALA A 511 11.16 -29.75 -49.23
CA ALA A 511 11.82 -29.74 -50.55
C ALA A 511 13.17 -29.00 -50.52
N LYS A 512 13.27 -27.86 -49.84
CA LYS A 512 14.52 -27.11 -49.65
C LYS A 512 15.55 -27.94 -48.87
N VAL A 513 15.14 -28.58 -47.77
CA VAL A 513 15.99 -29.45 -46.96
C VAL A 513 16.52 -30.63 -47.79
N ASP A 514 15.66 -31.30 -48.55
CA ASP A 514 16.05 -32.46 -49.35
C ASP A 514 16.98 -32.08 -50.50
N ALA A 515 16.74 -30.94 -51.16
CA ALA A 515 17.65 -30.40 -52.19
C ALA A 515 19.02 -30.06 -51.59
N PHE A 516 19.05 -29.42 -50.42
CA PHE A 516 20.28 -29.07 -49.70
C PHE A 516 21.08 -30.32 -49.30
N LEU A 517 20.44 -31.29 -48.66
CA LEU A 517 21.09 -32.53 -48.24
C LEU A 517 21.61 -33.37 -49.43
N LYS A 518 20.85 -33.40 -50.53
CA LYS A 518 21.29 -34.03 -51.78
C LYS A 518 22.53 -33.34 -52.34
N SER A 519 22.58 -32.04 -52.32
CA SER A 519 23.72 -31.24 -52.75
C SER A 519 24.95 -31.47 -51.87
N LEU A 520 24.79 -31.56 -50.54
CA LEU A 520 25.88 -31.92 -49.62
C LEU A 520 26.42 -33.36 -49.88
N ALA A 521 25.55 -34.27 -50.28
CA ALA A 521 25.98 -35.64 -50.64
C ALA A 521 26.77 -35.71 -51.98
N GLN A 522 26.42 -34.80 -52.89
CA GLN A 522 27.15 -34.72 -54.20
C GLN A 522 28.50 -34.02 -54.04
N ASN A 523 28.64 -33.06 -53.17
CA ASN A 523 29.85 -32.28 -52.90
C ASN A 523 30.23 -32.32 -51.44
N PRO A 524 30.70 -33.42 -50.85
CA PRO A 524 30.87 -33.63 -49.42
C PRO A 524 31.79 -32.60 -48.72
N TYR A 525 32.83 -32.12 -49.43
CA TYR A 525 33.83 -31.21 -48.86
C TYR A 525 33.81 -29.79 -49.43
N ALA A 526 32.91 -29.50 -50.38
CA ALA A 526 32.72 -28.20 -50.99
C ALA A 526 31.20 -27.82 -50.96
N PRO A 527 30.66 -27.50 -49.77
CA PRO A 527 29.24 -27.26 -49.64
C PRO A 527 28.80 -26.01 -50.42
N PRO A 528 27.70 -26.09 -51.22
CA PRO A 528 27.22 -24.99 -52.00
C PRO A 528 26.58 -23.94 -51.10
N ALA A 529 27.00 -22.68 -51.25
CA ALA A 529 26.47 -21.55 -50.46
C ALA A 529 25.08 -21.09 -50.93
N ASP A 530 24.78 -21.28 -52.22
CA ASP A 530 23.56 -20.83 -52.90
C ASP A 530 22.32 -21.70 -52.62
N LEU A 531 22.50 -22.93 -52.18
CA LEU A 531 21.41 -23.84 -51.80
C LEU A 531 21.16 -23.91 -50.29
N MET A 532 21.84 -23.08 -49.49
CA MET A 532 21.70 -23.10 -48.04
C MET A 532 20.27 -22.69 -47.62
N PRO A 533 19.55 -23.51 -46.82
CA PRO A 533 18.23 -23.14 -46.31
C PRO A 533 18.30 -22.02 -45.28
N ASP A 534 17.15 -21.50 -44.93
CA ASP A 534 17.01 -20.52 -43.87
C ASP A 534 17.65 -20.98 -42.54
N ALA A 535 18.14 -20.04 -41.74
CA ALA A 535 18.87 -20.34 -40.49
C ALA A 535 18.11 -21.28 -39.54
N ASP A 536 16.79 -21.21 -39.51
CA ASP A 536 15.94 -22.08 -38.69
C ASP A 536 15.99 -23.54 -39.15
N LEU A 537 16.01 -23.79 -40.46
CA LEU A 537 16.12 -25.12 -41.04
C LEU A 537 17.54 -25.70 -40.83
N VAL A 538 18.56 -24.88 -40.99
CA VAL A 538 19.96 -25.30 -40.70
C VAL A 538 20.10 -25.66 -39.21
N ASN A 539 19.58 -24.85 -38.29
CA ASN A 539 19.62 -25.14 -36.85
C ASN A 539 18.86 -26.42 -36.49
N LEU A 540 17.75 -26.70 -37.17
CA LEU A 540 17.00 -27.95 -37.02
C LEU A 540 17.83 -29.14 -37.43
N LEU A 541 18.50 -29.07 -38.61
CA LEU A 541 19.34 -30.13 -39.12
C LEU A 541 20.59 -30.39 -38.25
N VAL A 542 21.16 -29.32 -37.66
CA VAL A 542 22.23 -29.43 -36.66
C VAL A 542 21.74 -30.15 -35.41
N LYS A 543 20.54 -29.78 -34.89
CA LYS A 543 19.94 -30.46 -33.73
C LYS A 543 19.62 -31.93 -34.00
N GLN A 544 19.23 -32.27 -35.24
CA GLN A 544 19.00 -33.64 -35.69
C GLN A 544 20.32 -34.42 -35.99
N ARG A 545 21.49 -33.80 -35.81
CA ARG A 545 22.80 -34.34 -36.12
C ARG A 545 22.95 -34.79 -37.60
N ARG A 546 22.19 -34.18 -38.50
CA ARG A 546 22.30 -34.45 -39.95
C ARG A 546 23.37 -33.61 -40.60
N VAL A 547 23.63 -32.44 -40.06
CA VAL A 547 24.68 -31.53 -40.55
C VAL A 547 25.50 -30.95 -39.39
N VAL A 548 26.71 -30.50 -39.68
CA VAL A 548 27.62 -29.78 -38.77
C VAL A 548 27.89 -28.40 -39.34
N ARG A 549 27.58 -27.35 -38.55
CA ARG A 549 27.89 -25.96 -38.89
C ARG A 549 29.28 -25.60 -38.35
N VAL A 550 30.20 -25.26 -39.22
CA VAL A 550 31.60 -24.94 -38.90
C VAL A 550 31.78 -23.42 -38.78
N SER A 551 31.14 -22.64 -39.63
CA SER A 551 31.13 -21.17 -39.58
C SER A 551 29.87 -20.62 -40.23
N ASP A 552 29.72 -19.27 -40.20
CA ASP A 552 28.63 -18.63 -40.93
C ASP A 552 28.77 -18.87 -42.42
N GLY A 553 27.78 -19.55 -43.00
CA GLY A 553 27.76 -19.90 -44.40
C GLY A 553 28.46 -21.23 -44.77
N VAL A 554 29.03 -21.96 -43.82
CA VAL A 554 29.70 -23.25 -44.09
C VAL A 554 29.09 -24.37 -43.24
N VAL A 555 28.37 -25.27 -43.92
CA VAL A 555 27.68 -26.42 -43.31
C VAL A 555 28.03 -27.69 -44.08
N PHE A 556 28.46 -28.74 -43.38
CA PHE A 556 28.76 -30.03 -43.92
C PHE A 556 27.72 -31.08 -43.51
N ALA A 557 27.52 -32.12 -44.31
CA ALA A 557 26.85 -33.32 -43.84
C ALA A 557 27.62 -33.90 -42.64
N ALA A 558 26.94 -34.36 -41.59
CA ALA A 558 27.60 -34.85 -40.39
C ALA A 558 28.55 -36.01 -40.67
N SER A 559 28.14 -36.98 -41.54
CA SER A 559 28.97 -38.08 -41.97
C SER A 559 30.22 -37.63 -42.73
N ALA A 560 30.10 -36.64 -43.60
CA ALA A 560 31.25 -36.11 -44.37
C ALA A 560 32.21 -35.34 -43.45
N TYR A 561 31.69 -34.59 -42.46
CA TYR A 561 32.52 -33.92 -41.48
C TYR A 561 33.30 -34.89 -40.60
N ASP A 562 32.67 -35.96 -40.11
CA ASP A 562 33.33 -37.01 -39.31
C ASP A 562 34.40 -37.73 -40.12
N GLU A 563 34.13 -38.04 -41.38
CA GLU A 563 35.11 -38.63 -42.29
C GLU A 563 36.31 -37.70 -42.57
N MET A 564 36.01 -36.39 -42.79
CA MET A 564 37.03 -35.37 -42.98
C MET A 564 37.95 -35.27 -41.77
N VAL A 565 37.35 -35.21 -40.56
CA VAL A 565 38.08 -35.14 -39.28
C VAL A 565 38.94 -36.41 -39.10
N ALA A 566 38.37 -37.58 -39.36
CA ALA A 566 39.12 -38.86 -39.27
C ALA A 566 40.34 -38.93 -40.24
N LYS A 567 40.16 -38.48 -41.48
CA LYS A 567 41.27 -38.41 -42.47
C LYS A 567 42.35 -37.42 -41.99
N ILE A 568 42.00 -36.22 -41.56
CA ILE A 568 42.96 -35.23 -41.10
C ILE A 568 43.70 -35.71 -39.84
N VAL A 569 42.95 -36.24 -38.83
CA VAL A 569 43.56 -36.78 -37.61
C VAL A 569 44.45 -37.96 -37.88
N GLY A 570 44.07 -38.87 -38.82
CA GLY A 570 44.91 -40.00 -39.28
C GLY A 570 46.22 -39.51 -39.86
N TYR A 571 46.17 -38.58 -40.81
CA TYR A 571 47.34 -37.97 -41.43
C TYR A 571 48.27 -37.29 -40.41
N ILE A 572 47.72 -36.53 -39.47
CA ILE A 572 48.49 -35.86 -38.39
C ILE A 572 49.18 -36.90 -37.48
N LYS A 573 48.51 -38.01 -37.17
CA LYS A 573 49.12 -39.11 -36.38
C LYS A 573 50.29 -39.76 -37.06
N GLU A 574 50.27 -39.88 -38.38
CA GLU A 574 51.35 -40.49 -39.18
C GLU A 574 52.48 -39.51 -39.46
N HIS A 575 52.18 -38.24 -39.74
CA HIS A 575 53.16 -37.26 -40.24
C HIS A 575 53.45 -36.11 -39.21
N GLY A 576 52.82 -36.11 -38.06
CA GLY A 576 53.03 -35.19 -37.00
C GLY A 576 52.39 -33.80 -37.19
N LYS A 577 52.15 -33.34 -38.39
CA LYS A 577 51.48 -32.05 -38.73
C LYS A 577 50.88 -32.17 -40.15
N ILE A 578 49.95 -31.28 -40.44
CA ILE A 578 49.34 -31.09 -41.76
C ILE A 578 49.36 -29.62 -42.14
N THR A 579 49.71 -29.27 -43.32
CA THR A 579 49.61 -27.94 -43.90
C THR A 579 48.23 -27.75 -44.57
N LEU A 580 47.83 -26.50 -44.83
CA LEU A 580 46.59 -26.24 -45.53
C LEU A 580 46.55 -26.82 -46.96
N ALA A 581 47.68 -26.83 -47.66
CA ALA A 581 47.82 -27.43 -49.00
C ALA A 581 47.63 -28.94 -48.93
N GLU A 582 48.34 -29.61 -48.02
CA GLU A 582 48.22 -31.07 -47.83
C GLU A 582 46.81 -31.49 -47.40
N ALA A 583 46.12 -30.65 -46.56
CA ALA A 583 44.76 -30.92 -46.20
C ALA A 583 43.78 -30.79 -47.38
N ARG A 584 44.02 -29.86 -48.30
CA ARG A 584 43.26 -29.74 -49.56
C ARG A 584 43.48 -30.95 -50.49
N ASP A 585 44.72 -31.34 -50.65
CA ASP A 585 45.04 -32.50 -51.46
C ASP A 585 44.46 -33.82 -50.90
N LEU A 586 44.49 -33.97 -49.55
CA LEU A 586 43.91 -35.11 -48.85
C LEU A 586 42.38 -35.20 -49.02
N LEU A 587 41.73 -34.07 -49.18
CA LEU A 587 40.26 -33.95 -49.28
C LEU A 587 39.81 -33.75 -50.75
N ASN A 588 40.69 -33.61 -51.69
CA ASN A 588 40.41 -33.31 -53.11
C ASN A 588 39.58 -32.01 -53.28
N THR A 589 39.92 -30.91 -52.56
CA THR A 589 39.20 -29.66 -52.61
C THR A 589 40.07 -28.45 -53.00
#